data_dc3e45db6adcca8e5622b9e7df06ce7f
#
_entry.id   dc3e45db6adcca8e5622b9e7df06ce7f
#
_cell.length_a   1.000
_cell.length_b   1.000
_cell.length_c   1.000
_cell.angle_alpha   90.00
_cell.angle_beta   90.00
_cell.angle_gamma   90.00
#
_symmetry.space_group_name_H-M   'P 1'
#
loop_
_entity.id
_entity.type
_entity.pdbx_description
1 polymer ?
#
loop_
_entity_poly.entity_id
_entity_poly.type
_entity_poly.pdbx_seq_one_letter_code
_entity_poly.pdbx_strand_id
1 'polypeptide(L)'
;FINYDEPLILCEGPLDAMTIKRNAIPLFGKTISKSLITKIIKKHVKQVYIVLDDDAIKDSIKMIERLLTYGIQTYFVKLKGKDPNEIGFNNIWNIIHETNPLNLKELVTLKLSQGRI
;
A
#
# COMPACT_ATOMS: atom_id res chain seq x y z
N PHE A 1 -12.39 6.56 10.73
CA PHE A 1 -13.24 5.39 10.61
C PHE A 1 -12.76 4.47 9.50
N ILE A 2 -12.39 3.25 9.84
CA ILE A 2 -11.90 2.28 8.87
C ILE A 2 -13.01 1.28 8.57
N ASN A 3 -13.33 1.15 7.28
CA ASN A 3 -14.29 0.16 6.82
C ASN A 3 -13.53 -1.02 6.20
N TYR A 4 -13.53 -2.16 6.89
CA TYR A 4 -12.79 -3.34 6.45
C TYR A 4 -13.48 -4.10 5.30
N ASP A 5 -14.69 -3.71 4.92
CA ASP A 5 -15.39 -4.26 3.75
C ASP A 5 -14.97 -3.56 2.46
N GLU A 6 -14.22 -2.49 2.56
CA GLU A 6 -13.70 -1.73 1.43
C GLU A 6 -12.18 -1.87 1.35
N PRO A 7 -11.57 -1.56 0.19
CA PRO A 7 -10.12 -1.58 0.09
C PRO A 7 -9.44 -0.70 1.13
N LEU A 8 -8.40 -1.23 1.76
CA LEU A 8 -7.60 -0.47 2.72
C LEU A 8 -6.45 0.22 2.00
N ILE A 9 -6.08 1.39 2.50
CA ILE A 9 -4.94 2.13 1.98
C ILE A 9 -3.92 2.28 3.09
N LEU A 10 -2.75 1.67 2.89
CA LEU A 10 -1.67 1.73 3.86
C LEU A 10 -0.70 2.82 3.45
N CYS A 11 -0.39 3.74 4.34
CA CYS A 11 0.52 4.84 4.10
C CYS A 11 1.52 4.97 5.25
N GLU A 12 2.54 5.79 5.08
CA GLU A 12 3.64 5.85 6.04
C GLU A 12 3.22 6.53 7.35
N GLY A 13 2.63 7.72 7.28
CA GLY A 13 2.35 8.51 8.45
C GLY A 13 0.96 9.10 8.51
N PRO A 14 0.61 9.71 9.66
CA PRO A 14 -0.74 10.25 9.87
C PRO A 14 -1.09 11.42 8.95
N LEU A 15 -0.13 12.23 8.53
CA LEU A 15 -0.41 13.33 7.60
C LEU A 15 -0.82 12.79 6.24
N ASP A 16 -0.20 11.68 5.80
CA ASP A 16 -0.58 11.03 4.56
C ASP A 16 -2.01 10.48 4.65
N ALA A 17 -2.32 9.85 5.78
CA ALA A 17 -3.66 9.34 6.02
C ALA A 17 -4.70 10.45 6.02
N MET A 18 -4.37 11.60 6.59
CA MET A 18 -5.26 12.76 6.61
C MET A 18 -5.50 13.31 5.19
N THR A 19 -4.50 13.25 4.34
CA THR A 19 -4.62 13.70 2.95
C THR A 19 -5.46 12.74 2.13
N ILE A 20 -5.22 11.44 2.28
CA ILE A 20 -5.98 10.40 1.58
C ILE A 20 -7.42 10.35 2.07
N LYS A 21 -7.63 10.52 3.36
CA LYS A 21 -8.92 10.62 4.07
C LYS A 21 -9.72 9.34 4.15
N ARG A 22 -9.89 8.61 3.04
CA ARG A 22 -10.75 7.43 3.00
C ARG A 22 -9.96 6.16 3.23
N ASN A 23 -10.33 5.44 4.27
CA ASN A 23 -9.82 4.09 4.57
C ASN A 23 -8.30 4.00 4.63
N ALA A 24 -7.65 5.09 5.01
CA ALA A 24 -6.20 5.16 5.08
C ALA A 24 -5.73 4.86 6.49
N ILE A 25 -4.81 3.90 6.59
CA ILE A 25 -4.22 3.49 7.87
C ILE A 25 -2.74 3.86 7.84
N PRO A 26 -2.29 4.74 8.73
CA PRO A 26 -0.87 5.04 8.80
C PRO A 26 -0.11 3.90 9.50
N LEU A 27 1.02 3.53 8.91
CA LEU A 27 1.85 2.46 9.47
C LEU A 27 2.78 2.96 10.57
N PHE A 28 3.00 4.27 10.65
CA PHE A 28 3.97 4.89 11.53
C PHE A 28 5.39 4.38 11.27
N GLY A 29 5.68 4.14 9.99
CA GLY A 29 6.94 3.61 9.52
C GLY A 29 6.73 2.95 8.18
N LYS A 30 7.64 2.07 7.81
CA LYS A 30 7.66 1.44 6.48
C LYS A 30 7.32 -0.05 6.51
N THR A 31 6.90 -0.56 7.66
CA THR A 31 6.57 -1.97 7.81
C THR A 31 5.19 -2.14 8.42
N ILE A 32 4.55 -3.24 8.10
CA ILE A 32 3.23 -3.57 8.64
C ILE A 32 3.39 -4.40 9.92
N SER A 33 2.66 -4.01 10.97
CA SER A 33 2.74 -4.73 12.24
C SER A 33 1.99 -6.06 12.16
N LYS A 34 2.36 -6.99 13.05
CA LYS A 34 1.67 -8.27 13.16
C LYS A 34 0.21 -8.08 13.55
N SER A 35 -0.08 -7.14 14.43
CA SER A 35 -1.45 -6.89 14.85
C SER A 35 -2.31 -6.37 13.70
N LEU A 36 -1.76 -5.54 12.83
CA LEU A 36 -2.50 -5.05 11.66
C LEU A 36 -2.74 -6.18 10.66
N ILE A 37 -1.72 -6.99 10.38
CA ILE A 37 -1.87 -8.16 9.50
C ILE A 37 -2.96 -9.09 10.04
N THR A 38 -2.94 -9.39 11.34
CA THR A 38 -3.93 -10.24 11.96
C THR A 38 -5.34 -9.67 11.79
N LYS A 39 -5.48 -8.36 11.97
CA LYS A 39 -6.78 -7.70 11.82
C LYS A 39 -7.28 -7.74 10.38
N ILE A 40 -6.39 -7.52 9.43
CA ILE A 40 -6.71 -7.60 8.00
C ILE A 40 -7.25 -9.00 7.66
N ILE A 41 -6.57 -10.04 8.15
CA ILE A 41 -6.99 -11.42 7.91
C ILE A 41 -8.33 -11.72 8.59
N LYS A 42 -8.49 -11.35 9.85
CA LYS A 42 -9.74 -11.60 10.60
C LYS A 42 -10.94 -10.89 10.01
N LYS A 43 -10.75 -9.70 9.47
CA LYS A 43 -11.83 -8.92 8.87
C LYS A 43 -12.09 -9.29 7.42
N HIS A 44 -11.36 -10.27 6.88
CA HIS A 44 -11.52 -10.74 5.50
C HIS A 44 -11.36 -9.62 4.46
N VAL A 45 -10.39 -8.74 4.69
CA VAL A 45 -10.06 -7.67 3.74
C VAL A 45 -9.56 -8.30 2.45
N LYS A 46 -10.12 -7.87 1.33
CA LYS A 46 -9.81 -8.47 0.02
C LYS A 46 -8.79 -7.69 -0.78
N GLN A 47 -8.70 -6.39 -0.56
CA GLN A 47 -7.84 -5.51 -1.34
C GLN A 47 -7.10 -4.53 -0.45
N VAL A 48 -5.81 -4.35 -0.71
CA VAL A 48 -4.96 -3.42 0.03
C VAL A 48 -4.12 -2.62 -0.96
N TYR A 49 -4.16 -1.31 -0.82
CA TYR A 49 -3.30 -0.39 -1.58
C TYR A 49 -2.12 0.02 -0.71
N ILE A 50 -0.93 -0.05 -1.23
CA ILE A 50 0.28 0.38 -0.54
C ILE A 50 0.75 1.69 -1.15
N VAL A 51 0.73 2.76 -0.35
CA VAL A 51 1.07 4.11 -0.77
C VAL A 51 2.25 4.58 0.09
N LEU A 52 3.45 4.19 -0.30
CA LEU A 52 4.68 4.57 0.40
C LEU A 52 5.58 5.34 -0.56
N ASP A 53 6.50 6.11 0.01
CA ASP A 53 7.47 6.88 -0.78
C ASP A 53 8.40 5.95 -1.56
N ASP A 54 9.00 6.49 -2.62
CA ASP A 54 9.89 5.73 -3.50
C ASP A 54 11.09 5.14 -2.74
N ASP A 55 11.56 5.79 -1.68
CA ASP A 55 12.67 5.28 -0.88
C ASP A 55 12.28 4.05 -0.05
N ALA A 56 11.01 3.73 0.04
CA ALA A 56 10.49 2.57 0.78
C ALA A 56 10.14 1.39 -0.13
N ILE A 57 10.66 1.34 -1.36
CA ILE A 57 10.31 0.28 -2.32
C ILE A 57 10.63 -1.11 -1.77
N LYS A 58 11.79 -1.29 -1.15
CA LYS A 58 12.17 -2.59 -0.58
C LYS A 58 11.20 -3.05 0.50
N ASP A 59 10.80 -2.13 1.38
CA ASP A 59 9.84 -2.42 2.43
C ASP A 59 8.46 -2.70 1.85
N SER A 60 8.08 -1.96 0.81
CA SER A 60 6.82 -2.19 0.10
C SER A 60 6.77 -3.58 -0.51
N ILE A 61 7.86 -4.03 -1.13
CA ILE A 61 7.94 -5.38 -1.72
C ILE A 61 7.71 -6.45 -0.65
N LYS A 62 8.32 -6.29 0.52
CA LYS A 62 8.15 -7.25 1.63
C LYS A 62 6.69 -7.30 2.10
N MET A 63 6.05 -6.15 2.22
CA MET A 63 4.63 -6.11 2.58
C MET A 63 3.76 -6.76 1.53
N ILE A 64 4.01 -6.47 0.27
CA ILE A 64 3.28 -7.04 -0.85
C ILE A 64 3.37 -8.56 -0.82
N GLU A 65 4.57 -9.10 -0.63
CA GLU A 65 4.77 -10.54 -0.54
C GLU A 65 3.97 -11.16 0.60
N ARG A 66 3.98 -10.53 1.76
CA ARG A 66 3.20 -11.02 2.91
C ARG A 66 1.71 -11.02 2.63
N LEU A 67 1.19 -9.93 2.06
CA LEU A 67 -0.24 -9.82 1.77
C LEU A 67 -0.66 -10.80 0.68
N LEU A 68 0.14 -10.97 -0.36
CA LEU A 68 -0.15 -11.94 -1.42
C LEU A 68 -0.16 -13.37 -0.89
N THR A 69 0.73 -13.68 0.07
CA THR A 69 0.77 -15.00 0.70
C THR A 69 -0.58 -15.34 1.36
N TYR A 70 -1.28 -14.34 1.89
CA TYR A 70 -2.59 -14.55 2.50
C TYR A 70 -3.75 -14.43 1.51
N GLY A 71 -3.46 -14.33 0.22
CA GLY A 71 -4.49 -14.25 -0.81
C GLY A 71 -5.14 -12.89 -0.95
N ILE A 72 -4.50 -11.83 -0.43
CA ILE A 72 -5.03 -10.48 -0.48
C ILE A 72 -4.55 -9.81 -1.77
N GLN A 73 -5.50 -9.29 -2.56
CA GLN A 73 -5.17 -8.56 -3.77
C GLN A 73 -4.48 -7.24 -3.38
N THR A 74 -3.26 -7.05 -3.86
CA THR A 74 -2.41 -5.94 -3.42
C THR A 74 -2.10 -5.01 -4.58
N TYR A 75 -2.15 -3.71 -4.31
CA TYR A 75 -1.89 -2.65 -5.28
C TYR A 75 -0.69 -1.85 -4.80
N PHE A 76 0.28 -1.66 -5.67
CA PHE A 76 1.43 -0.82 -5.37
C PHE A 76 1.26 0.53 -6.08
N VAL A 77 1.01 1.57 -5.29
CA VAL A 77 0.75 2.92 -5.82
C VAL A 77 2.07 3.68 -5.95
N LYS A 78 2.44 4.04 -7.17
CA LYS A 78 3.68 4.76 -7.46
C LYS A 78 3.44 6.27 -7.40
N LEU A 79 4.17 6.96 -6.55
CA LEU A 79 4.02 8.41 -6.35
C LEU A 79 5.03 9.27 -7.12
N LYS A 80 5.97 8.64 -7.80
CA LYS A 80 6.96 9.32 -8.67
C LYS A 80 7.77 10.39 -7.93
N GLY A 81 8.27 10.05 -6.74
CA GLY A 81 9.12 10.92 -5.95
C GLY A 81 8.39 11.95 -5.10
N LYS A 82 7.07 11.93 -5.09
CA LYS A 82 6.28 12.86 -4.27
C LYS A 82 5.59 12.12 -3.14
N ASP A 83 5.34 12.80 -2.02
CA ASP A 83 4.52 12.21 -0.97
C ASP A 83 3.05 12.57 -1.17
N PRO A 84 2.11 11.87 -0.46
CA PRO A 84 0.68 12.16 -0.61
C PRO A 84 0.30 13.61 -0.31
N ASN A 85 0.98 14.25 0.63
CA ASN A 85 0.69 15.64 0.99
C ASN A 85 0.99 16.59 -0.15
N GLU A 86 2.09 16.36 -0.88
CA GLU A 86 2.46 17.18 -2.04
C GLU A 86 1.47 16.97 -3.19
N ILE A 87 0.99 15.75 -3.36
CA ILE A 87 0.08 15.39 -4.44
C ILE A 87 -1.32 15.94 -4.20
N GLY A 88 -1.80 15.89 -2.95
CA GLY A 88 -3.13 16.36 -2.57
C GLY A 88 -4.24 15.33 -2.81
N PHE A 89 -5.37 15.56 -2.16
CA PHE A 89 -6.47 14.59 -2.13
C PHE A 89 -6.98 14.16 -3.51
N ASN A 90 -7.31 15.11 -4.36
CA ASN A 90 -7.92 14.77 -5.66
C ASN A 90 -6.96 13.98 -6.54
N ASN A 91 -5.71 14.41 -6.60
CA ASN A 91 -4.71 13.77 -7.44
C ASN A 91 -4.29 12.40 -6.91
N ILE A 92 -4.18 12.26 -5.58
CA ILE A 92 -3.82 10.96 -5.00
C ILE A 92 -4.91 9.92 -5.29
N TRP A 93 -6.18 10.29 -5.23
CA TRP A 93 -7.27 9.37 -5.54
C TRP A 93 -7.34 9.02 -7.02
N ASN A 94 -6.98 9.94 -7.91
CA ASN A 94 -6.86 9.63 -9.32
C ASN A 94 -5.77 8.58 -9.55
N ILE A 95 -4.62 8.72 -8.91
CA ILE A 95 -3.53 7.75 -9.01
C ILE A 95 -3.97 6.39 -8.44
N ILE A 96 -4.63 6.38 -7.30
CA ILE A 96 -5.13 5.15 -6.68
C ILE A 96 -6.09 4.42 -7.63
N HIS A 97 -7.04 5.14 -8.21
CA HIS A 97 -8.03 4.55 -9.11
C HIS A 97 -7.42 4.00 -10.41
N GLU A 98 -6.31 4.58 -10.85
CA GLU A 98 -5.62 4.14 -12.06
C GLU A 98 -4.67 2.97 -11.80
N THR A 99 -4.38 2.65 -10.55
CA THR A 99 -3.43 1.60 -10.21
C THR A 99 -4.09 0.23 -10.38
N ASN A 100 -3.40 -0.66 -11.08
CA ASN A 100 -3.85 -2.04 -11.27
C ASN A 100 -3.31 -2.95 -10.17
N PRO A 101 -3.99 -4.08 -9.88
CA PRO A 101 -3.46 -5.02 -8.90
C PRO A 101 -2.13 -5.60 -9.36
N LEU A 102 -1.24 -5.81 -8.40
CA LEU A 102 0.08 -6.37 -8.67
C LEU A 102 -0.02 -7.88 -8.78
N ASN A 103 0.46 -8.44 -9.89
CA ASN A 103 0.54 -9.88 -10.05
C ASN A 103 1.97 -10.37 -9.78
N LEU A 104 2.16 -11.68 -9.78
CA LEU A 104 3.46 -12.27 -9.50
C LEU A 104 4.54 -11.83 -10.48
N LYS A 105 4.20 -11.73 -11.76
CA LYS A 105 5.14 -11.29 -12.79
C LYS A 105 5.62 -9.86 -12.53
N GLU A 106 4.71 -8.97 -12.18
CA GLU A 106 5.06 -7.58 -11.86
C GLU A 106 5.90 -7.50 -10.60
N LEU A 107 5.63 -8.35 -9.61
CA LEU A 107 6.43 -8.41 -8.39
C LEU A 107 7.86 -8.82 -8.70
N VAL A 108 8.05 -9.84 -9.54
CA VAL A 108 9.38 -10.28 -9.97
C VAL A 108 10.10 -9.16 -10.69
N THR A 109 9.42 -8.47 -11.60
CA THR A 109 9.99 -7.33 -12.33
C THR A 109 10.44 -6.23 -11.35
N LEU A 110 9.63 -5.95 -10.36
CA LEU A 110 9.93 -4.94 -9.36
C LEU A 110 11.17 -5.33 -8.54
N LYS A 111 11.29 -6.59 -8.15
CA LYS A 111 12.46 -7.10 -7.44
C LYS A 111 13.72 -6.98 -8.29
N LEU A 112 13.64 -7.32 -9.56
CA LEU A 112 14.78 -7.22 -10.48
C LEU A 112 15.22 -5.78 -10.65
N SER A 113 14.30 -4.84 -10.72
CA SER A 113 14.62 -3.42 -10.84
C SER A 113 15.37 -2.88 -9.62
N GLN A 114 15.27 -3.57 -8.48
CA GLN A 114 16.01 -3.23 -7.25
C GLN A 114 17.34 -3.97 -7.15
N GLY A 115 17.73 -4.73 -8.17
CA GLY A 115 18.94 -5.52 -8.14
C GLY A 115 18.89 -6.70 -7.17
N ARG A 116 17.70 -7.19 -6.87
CA ARG A 116 17.47 -8.28 -5.91
C ARG A 116 17.03 -9.54 -6.65
N ILE A 117 17.91 -10.44 -6.76
CA ILE A 117 17.63 -11.71 -7.42
C ILE A 117 17.82 -12.84 -6.44
#